data_dadaa157980efa6c267414f1c8753fec
#
_entry.id   dadaa157980efa6c267414f1c8753fec
#
_cell.length_a   1.000
_cell.length_b   1.000
_cell.length_c   1.000
_cell.angle_alpha   90.00
_cell.angle_beta   90.00
_cell.angle_gamma   90.00
#
_symmetry.space_group_name_H-M   'P 1'
#
loop_
_entity.id
_entity.type
_entity.pdbx_description
1 polymer ?
#
loop_
_entity_poly.entity_id
_entity_poly.type
_entity_poly.pdbx_seq_one_letter_code
_entity_poly.pdbx_strand_id
1 'polypeptide(L)'
;MMKKNAIFTLIAVAIPVLFFVSLELGLRWANYRGNTDLFVFPEEFPGYVTTNRAFASRYFFNTTVVPTPNHDFFKIEKPANGFRVFVMGESSTAGYPYPANGAFSRVTKDALQDVLPDHEIEVINVATSAINSYTLVDQVREILEFQPDAILIYSGHNEYYGALGVGSSESLGAFPGFVRFYLNIQRLKTFMLLRDGM
;
A
#
# COMPACT_ATOMS: atom_id res chain seq x y z
N MET A 1 -42.63 22.85 17.51
CA MET A 1 -41.44 22.44 18.28
C MET A 1 -40.56 21.43 17.54
N MET A 2 -41.10 20.37 16.95
CA MET A 2 -40.34 19.34 16.19
C MET A 2 -39.41 19.88 15.10
N LYS A 3 -39.83 20.86 14.28
CA LYS A 3 -39.00 21.43 13.19
C LYS A 3 -37.74 22.16 13.69
N LYS A 4 -37.82 22.89 14.83
CA LYS A 4 -36.66 23.59 15.40
C LYS A 4 -35.60 22.63 15.93
N ASN A 5 -36.04 21.55 16.59
CA ASN A 5 -35.13 20.51 17.10
C ASN A 5 -34.42 19.77 15.95
N ALA A 6 -35.11 19.47 14.83
CA ALA A 6 -34.55 18.84 13.66
C ALA A 6 -33.47 19.73 13.00
N ILE A 7 -33.74 21.04 12.87
CA ILE A 7 -32.75 22.00 12.33
C ILE A 7 -31.52 22.08 13.24
N PHE A 8 -31.73 22.18 14.55
CA PHE A 8 -30.63 22.22 15.52
C PHE A 8 -29.76 20.96 15.47
N THR A 9 -30.41 19.78 15.42
CA THR A 9 -29.70 18.49 15.26
C THR A 9 -28.92 18.44 13.94
N LEU A 10 -29.52 18.91 12.84
CA LEU A 10 -28.83 18.98 11.54
C LEU A 10 -27.59 19.85 11.62
N ILE A 11 -27.69 21.04 12.19
CA ILE A 11 -26.55 21.96 12.36
C ILE A 11 -25.48 21.35 13.27
N ALA A 12 -25.88 20.73 14.38
CA ALA A 12 -24.96 20.10 15.32
C ALA A 12 -24.17 18.93 14.70
N VAL A 13 -24.73 18.23 13.72
CA VAL A 13 -24.02 17.18 12.96
C VAL A 13 -23.23 17.78 11.79
N ALA A 14 -23.79 18.78 11.09
CA ALA A 14 -23.15 19.36 9.92
C ALA A 14 -21.82 20.07 10.23
N ILE A 15 -21.76 20.79 11.37
CA ILE A 15 -20.55 21.53 11.75
C ILE A 15 -19.32 20.63 11.92
N PRO A 16 -19.36 19.54 12.74
CA PRO A 16 -18.22 18.61 12.84
C PRO A 16 -17.86 17.96 11.51
N VAL A 17 -18.85 17.56 10.72
CA VAL A 17 -18.61 16.95 9.39
C VAL A 17 -17.87 17.92 8.48
N LEU A 18 -18.36 19.17 8.36
CA LEU A 18 -17.72 20.20 7.54
C LEU A 18 -16.29 20.53 8.04
N PHE A 19 -16.11 20.56 9.36
CA PHE A 19 -14.78 20.76 9.95
C PHE A 19 -13.80 19.66 9.51
N PHE A 20 -14.17 18.39 9.68
CA PHE A 20 -13.29 17.28 9.31
C PHE A 20 -13.05 17.18 7.81
N VAL A 21 -14.06 17.44 6.98
CA VAL A 21 -13.89 17.50 5.52
C VAL A 21 -12.93 18.63 5.13
N SER A 22 -13.10 19.82 5.71
CA SER A 22 -12.22 20.95 5.42
C SER A 22 -10.78 20.68 5.88
N LEU A 23 -10.62 20.05 7.05
CA LEU A 23 -9.31 19.64 7.57
C LEU A 23 -8.65 18.62 6.63
N GLU A 24 -9.36 17.59 6.19
CA GLU A 24 -8.85 16.58 5.25
C GLU A 24 -8.40 17.22 3.94
N LEU A 25 -9.24 18.12 3.37
CA LEU A 25 -8.91 18.83 2.13
C LEU A 25 -7.68 19.75 2.32
N GLY A 26 -7.60 20.47 3.43
CA GLY A 26 -6.45 21.32 3.76
C GLY A 26 -5.15 20.52 3.93
N LEU A 27 -5.21 19.36 4.61
CA LEU A 27 -4.06 18.47 4.77
C LEU A 27 -3.62 17.84 3.44
N ARG A 28 -4.57 17.50 2.55
CA ARG A 28 -4.25 17.02 1.19
C ARG A 28 -3.60 18.12 0.35
N TRP A 29 -4.12 19.33 0.40
CA TRP A 29 -3.53 20.47 -0.29
C TRP A 29 -2.11 20.79 0.21
N ALA A 30 -1.89 20.72 1.54
CA ALA A 30 -0.58 20.90 2.14
C ALA A 30 0.37 19.68 1.94
N ASN A 31 -0.08 18.63 1.22
CA ASN A 31 0.65 17.38 1.02
C ASN A 31 1.17 16.74 2.33
N TYR A 32 0.37 16.84 3.40
CA TYR A 32 0.74 16.26 4.70
C TYR A 32 1.07 14.77 4.57
N ARG A 33 2.23 14.33 5.07
CA ARG A 33 2.77 12.97 4.96
C ARG A 33 2.97 12.47 3.52
N GLY A 34 2.93 13.34 2.52
CA GLY A 34 3.18 12.97 1.13
C GLY A 34 2.21 11.93 0.55
N ASN A 35 2.58 11.36 -0.57
CA ASN A 35 1.86 10.21 -1.14
C ASN A 35 2.35 8.92 -0.48
N THR A 36 1.43 8.11 0.04
CA THR A 36 1.69 6.79 0.61
C THR A 36 1.03 5.65 -0.17
N ASP A 37 0.58 5.89 -1.41
CA ASP A 37 0.07 4.84 -2.28
C ASP A 37 1.20 3.87 -2.66
N LEU A 38 0.84 2.64 -3.01
CA LEU A 38 1.83 1.61 -3.37
C LEU A 38 2.64 2.02 -4.61
N PHE A 39 2.00 2.75 -5.51
CA PHE A 39 2.58 3.17 -6.78
C PHE A 39 2.64 4.68 -6.93
N VAL A 40 3.67 5.14 -7.63
CA VAL A 40 3.85 6.54 -8.05
C VAL A 40 4.22 6.62 -9.52
N PHE A 41 3.90 7.76 -10.11
CA PHE A 41 4.13 8.06 -11.53
C PHE A 41 5.30 9.04 -11.63
N PRO A 42 6.52 8.57 -11.94
CA PRO A 42 7.70 9.43 -12.00
C PRO A 42 7.63 10.36 -13.23
N GLU A 43 7.81 11.66 -13.00
CA GLU A 43 7.79 12.66 -14.08
C GLU A 43 8.94 12.43 -15.08
N GLU A 44 10.06 11.88 -14.63
CA GLU A 44 11.24 11.60 -15.45
C GLU A 44 11.03 10.43 -16.43
N PHE A 45 10.03 9.59 -16.18
CA PHE A 45 9.72 8.41 -16.99
C PHE A 45 8.23 8.38 -17.37
N PRO A 46 7.78 9.26 -18.28
CA PRO A 46 6.39 9.27 -18.72
C PRO A 46 5.96 7.92 -19.28
N GLY A 47 4.79 7.44 -18.90
CA GLY A 47 4.27 6.14 -19.34
C GLY A 47 4.68 4.95 -18.43
N TYR A 48 5.45 5.21 -17.37
CA TYR A 48 5.84 4.19 -16.41
C TYR A 48 5.30 4.47 -15.02
N VAL A 49 5.20 3.39 -14.26
CA VAL A 49 4.84 3.37 -12.84
C VAL A 49 5.99 2.72 -12.08
N THR A 50 6.23 3.17 -10.87
CA THR A 50 7.19 2.53 -9.96
C THR A 50 6.59 2.38 -8.57
N THR A 51 7.17 1.48 -7.77
CA THR A 51 6.79 1.31 -6.36
C THR A 51 7.19 2.52 -5.54
N ASN A 52 6.31 2.96 -4.67
CA ASN A 52 6.52 4.11 -3.80
C ASN A 52 7.36 3.73 -2.57
N ARG A 53 8.50 4.37 -2.41
CA ARG A 53 9.37 4.15 -1.24
C ARG A 53 8.72 4.53 0.08
N ALA A 54 7.77 5.47 0.08
CA ALA A 54 7.05 5.90 1.27
C ALA A 54 5.84 5.02 1.62
N PHE A 55 5.49 4.04 0.79
CA PHE A 55 4.31 3.19 0.95
C PHE A 55 4.18 2.59 2.36
N ALA A 56 5.25 2.01 2.89
CA ALA A 56 5.20 1.31 4.17
C ALA A 56 4.93 2.24 5.36
N SER A 57 5.12 3.56 5.22
CA SER A 57 4.81 4.54 6.27
C SER A 57 3.32 4.57 6.68
N ARG A 58 2.44 3.96 5.90
CA ARG A 58 1.05 3.72 6.30
C ARG A 58 0.95 2.82 7.52
N TYR A 59 1.82 1.83 7.65
CA TYR A 59 1.69 0.72 8.59
C TYR A 59 2.62 0.87 9.79
N PHE A 60 3.67 1.67 9.67
CA PHE A 60 4.65 1.89 10.73
C PHE A 60 4.43 3.25 11.38
N PHE A 61 4.18 3.26 12.70
CA PHE A 61 3.96 4.49 13.48
C PHE A 61 5.28 5.19 13.75
N ASN A 62 6.32 4.40 14.02
CA ASN A 62 7.67 4.91 14.13
C ASN A 62 8.26 5.13 12.72
N THR A 63 8.49 6.39 12.37
CA THR A 63 9.01 6.78 11.06
C THR A 63 10.53 6.79 10.96
N THR A 64 11.24 6.45 12.03
CA THR A 64 12.72 6.47 12.05
C THR A 64 13.29 5.33 11.18
N VAL A 65 12.63 4.18 11.16
CA VAL A 65 13.04 3.03 10.34
C VAL A 65 11.80 2.45 9.67
N VAL A 66 11.49 2.92 8.48
CA VAL A 66 10.40 2.40 7.65
C VAL A 66 11.00 1.57 6.52
N PRO A 67 10.61 0.29 6.38
CA PRO A 67 11.10 -0.53 5.27
C PRO A 67 10.59 0.03 3.93
N THR A 68 11.41 -0.10 2.90
CA THR A 68 11.03 0.32 1.55
C THR A 68 10.78 -0.91 0.68
N PRO A 69 9.76 -0.90 -0.20
CA PRO A 69 9.57 -1.93 -1.20
C PRO A 69 10.72 -1.91 -2.23
N ASN A 70 10.85 -2.98 -2.99
CA ASN A 70 11.73 -2.99 -4.15
C ASN A 70 11.31 -1.91 -5.15
N HIS A 71 12.28 -1.34 -5.87
CA HIS A 71 12.06 -0.25 -6.80
C HIS A 71 11.96 -0.78 -8.23
N ASP A 72 10.80 -1.33 -8.57
CA ASP A 72 10.51 -1.89 -9.89
C ASP A 72 9.73 -0.90 -10.74
N PHE A 73 10.03 -0.87 -12.04
CA PHE A 73 9.33 -0.08 -13.05
C PHE A 73 8.53 -0.99 -13.97
N PHE A 74 7.35 -0.55 -14.35
CA PHE A 74 6.51 -1.21 -15.35
C PHE A 74 5.65 -0.18 -16.10
N LYS A 75 5.11 -0.55 -17.25
CA LYS A 75 4.29 0.36 -18.05
C LYS A 75 2.93 0.62 -17.40
N ILE A 76 2.42 1.86 -17.47
CA ILE A 76 1.06 2.20 -17.03
C ILE A 76 0.06 1.30 -17.77
N GLU A 77 0.11 1.37 -19.12
CA GLU A 77 -0.72 0.54 -19.97
C GLU A 77 -0.02 -0.79 -20.22
N LYS A 78 -0.73 -1.88 -19.94
CA LYS A 78 -0.23 -3.22 -20.23
C LYS A 78 -0.14 -3.39 -21.75
N PRO A 79 1.02 -3.83 -22.28
CA PRO A 79 1.16 -4.15 -23.70
C PRO A 79 0.14 -5.20 -24.16
N ALA A 80 -0.30 -5.14 -25.41
CA ALA A 80 -1.30 -6.07 -25.98
C ALA A 80 -0.83 -7.54 -25.88
N ASN A 81 0.48 -7.79 -26.01
CA ASN A 81 1.12 -9.09 -25.79
C ASN A 81 1.77 -9.20 -24.40
N GLY A 82 1.44 -8.31 -23.47
CA GLY A 82 2.03 -8.28 -22.14
C GLY A 82 1.52 -9.41 -21.25
N PHE A 83 2.44 -10.05 -20.51
CA PHE A 83 2.11 -10.95 -19.42
C PHE A 83 2.67 -10.36 -18.12
N ARG A 84 1.75 -9.84 -17.28
CA ARG A 84 2.07 -9.06 -16.09
C ARG A 84 1.85 -9.86 -14.82
N VAL A 85 2.92 -10.03 -14.05
CA VAL A 85 2.94 -10.76 -12.78
C VAL A 85 3.36 -9.81 -11.66
N PHE A 86 2.55 -9.73 -10.61
CA PHE A 86 2.96 -9.08 -9.37
C PHE A 86 3.43 -10.12 -8.36
N VAL A 87 4.55 -9.83 -7.70
CA VAL A 87 5.13 -10.67 -6.66
C VAL A 87 5.01 -9.94 -5.34
N MET A 88 4.22 -10.50 -4.43
CA MET A 88 3.90 -9.94 -3.12
C MET A 88 4.49 -10.79 -2.01
N GLY A 89 4.89 -10.18 -0.92
CA GLY A 89 5.38 -10.86 0.26
C GLY A 89 6.27 -10.01 1.13
N GLU A 90 7.04 -10.66 1.94
CA GLU A 90 7.85 -10.08 3.00
C GLU A 90 9.33 -9.99 2.59
N SER A 91 10.25 -9.91 3.58
CA SER A 91 11.69 -9.75 3.36
C SER A 91 12.29 -10.80 2.43
N SER A 92 11.92 -12.08 2.58
CA SER A 92 12.41 -13.16 1.71
C SER A 92 11.98 -12.96 0.26
N THR A 93 10.76 -12.48 0.04
CA THR A 93 10.24 -12.17 -1.30
C THR A 93 10.88 -10.92 -1.89
N ALA A 94 11.19 -9.93 -1.03
CA ALA A 94 11.96 -8.76 -1.45
C ALA A 94 13.40 -9.09 -1.86
N GLY A 95 13.90 -10.27 -1.46
CA GLY A 95 15.25 -10.77 -1.80
C GLY A 95 16.22 -10.76 -0.63
N TYR A 96 15.82 -10.25 0.56
CA TYR A 96 16.71 -10.18 1.71
C TYR A 96 17.31 -11.56 2.08
N PRO A 97 18.61 -11.65 2.42
CA PRO A 97 19.56 -10.55 2.62
C PRO A 97 20.32 -10.08 1.38
N TYR A 98 19.93 -10.55 0.21
CA TYR A 98 20.58 -10.22 -1.05
C TYR A 98 20.01 -8.94 -1.67
N PRO A 99 20.71 -8.32 -2.63
CA PRO A 99 20.16 -7.23 -3.44
C PRO A 99 18.91 -7.67 -4.22
N ALA A 100 18.07 -6.72 -4.63
CA ALA A 100 16.81 -6.97 -5.34
C ALA A 100 16.96 -7.81 -6.62
N ASN A 101 18.14 -7.77 -7.29
CA ASN A 101 18.44 -8.61 -8.45
C ASN A 101 18.64 -10.09 -8.10
N GLY A 102 18.88 -10.42 -6.84
CA GLY A 102 18.93 -11.79 -6.32
C GLY A 102 17.57 -12.36 -5.88
N ALA A 103 16.50 -11.56 -5.96
CA ALA A 103 15.17 -12.04 -5.61
C ALA A 103 14.64 -13.06 -6.63
N PHE A 104 13.90 -14.05 -6.15
CA PHE A 104 13.35 -15.11 -7.03
C PHE A 104 12.45 -14.55 -8.14
N SER A 105 11.86 -13.38 -7.96
CA SER A 105 11.07 -12.68 -8.99
C SER A 105 11.86 -12.42 -10.27
N ARG A 106 13.19 -12.23 -10.19
CA ARG A 106 14.06 -12.05 -11.36
C ARG A 106 14.21 -13.36 -12.11
N VAL A 107 14.47 -14.44 -11.38
CA VAL A 107 14.54 -15.80 -11.97
C VAL A 107 13.19 -16.17 -12.59
N THR A 108 12.08 -15.82 -11.95
CA THR A 108 10.74 -16.05 -12.49
C THR A 108 10.53 -15.30 -13.80
N LYS A 109 11.00 -14.05 -13.90
CA LYS A 109 10.92 -13.26 -15.12
C LYS A 109 11.67 -13.94 -16.27
N ASP A 110 12.91 -14.36 -16.03
CA ASP A 110 13.74 -14.99 -17.05
C ASP A 110 13.12 -16.32 -17.50
N ALA A 111 12.67 -17.14 -16.56
CA ALA A 111 12.00 -18.41 -16.86
C ALA A 111 10.69 -18.24 -17.66
N LEU A 112 9.89 -17.22 -17.32
CA LEU A 112 8.67 -16.92 -18.07
C LEU A 112 8.98 -16.41 -19.47
N GLN A 113 10.04 -15.61 -19.65
CA GLN A 113 10.45 -15.14 -20.97
C GLN A 113 10.92 -16.28 -21.88
N ASP A 114 11.59 -17.31 -21.30
CA ASP A 114 12.00 -18.50 -22.04
C ASP A 114 10.79 -19.36 -22.50
N VAL A 115 9.77 -19.45 -21.66
CA VAL A 115 8.56 -20.27 -21.94
C VAL A 115 7.55 -19.52 -22.82
N LEU A 116 7.50 -18.20 -22.71
CA LEU A 116 6.58 -17.32 -23.42
C LEU A 116 7.34 -16.29 -24.27
N PRO A 117 8.12 -16.70 -25.30
CA PRO A 117 9.04 -15.82 -26.02
C PRO A 117 8.31 -14.70 -26.80
N ASP A 118 7.04 -14.91 -27.17
CA ASP A 118 6.25 -13.93 -27.91
C ASP A 118 5.55 -12.90 -27.01
N HIS A 119 5.71 -13.01 -25.68
CA HIS A 119 5.10 -12.10 -24.71
C HIS A 119 6.13 -11.12 -24.16
N GLU A 120 5.67 -9.89 -23.89
CA GLU A 120 6.43 -8.95 -23.08
C GLU A 120 6.20 -9.26 -21.60
N ILE A 121 7.20 -9.86 -20.94
CA ILE A 121 7.08 -10.33 -19.56
C ILE A 121 7.41 -9.19 -18.58
N GLU A 122 6.44 -8.83 -17.76
CA GLU A 122 6.61 -7.90 -16.64
C GLU A 122 6.43 -8.67 -15.32
N VAL A 123 7.48 -8.76 -14.51
CA VAL A 123 7.42 -9.33 -13.16
C VAL A 123 7.81 -8.23 -12.18
N ILE A 124 6.81 -7.71 -11.48
CA ILE A 124 6.92 -6.57 -10.58
C ILE A 124 6.94 -7.05 -9.14
N ASN A 125 8.05 -6.84 -8.44
CA ASN A 125 8.20 -7.23 -7.05
C ASN A 125 7.85 -6.05 -6.13
N VAL A 126 6.67 -6.14 -5.48
CA VAL A 126 6.18 -5.15 -4.51
C VAL A 126 6.38 -5.58 -3.06
N ALA A 127 7.13 -6.65 -2.85
CA ALA A 127 7.41 -7.18 -1.51
C ALA A 127 8.11 -6.14 -0.63
N THR A 128 7.75 -6.13 0.64
CA THR A 128 8.25 -5.18 1.62
C THR A 128 8.60 -5.92 2.91
N SER A 129 9.75 -5.62 3.51
CA SER A 129 10.16 -6.26 4.77
C SER A 129 9.24 -5.87 5.93
N ALA A 130 9.13 -6.75 6.92
CA ALA A 130 8.41 -6.54 8.18
C ALA A 130 6.90 -6.27 8.06
N ILE A 131 6.29 -6.53 6.92
CA ILE A 131 4.83 -6.53 6.73
C ILE A 131 4.26 -7.94 6.95
N ASN A 132 2.94 -8.07 6.94
CA ASN A 132 2.21 -9.33 7.06
C ASN A 132 1.00 -9.38 6.12
N SER A 133 0.15 -10.40 6.25
CA SER A 133 -1.02 -10.59 5.39
C SER A 133 -2.00 -9.42 5.38
N TYR A 134 -2.14 -8.65 6.47
CA TYR A 134 -2.99 -7.45 6.48
C TYR A 134 -2.52 -6.40 5.48
N THR A 135 -1.22 -6.17 5.40
CA THR A 135 -0.63 -5.27 4.42
C THR A 135 -0.82 -5.78 2.99
N LEU A 136 -0.66 -7.10 2.77
CA LEU A 136 -0.85 -7.70 1.45
C LEU A 136 -2.28 -7.50 0.95
N VAL A 137 -3.29 -7.63 1.83
CA VAL A 137 -4.71 -7.36 1.48
C VAL A 137 -4.91 -5.90 1.04
N ASP A 138 -4.20 -4.95 1.63
CA ASP A 138 -4.29 -3.54 1.22
C ASP A 138 -3.59 -3.30 -0.12
N GLN A 139 -2.42 -3.92 -0.35
CA GLN A 139 -1.67 -3.85 -1.62
C GLN A 139 -2.46 -4.38 -2.81
N VAL A 140 -3.16 -5.51 -2.65
CA VAL A 140 -3.93 -6.14 -3.75
C VAL A 140 -4.89 -5.17 -4.41
N ARG A 141 -5.52 -4.28 -3.64
CA ARG A 141 -6.48 -3.30 -4.18
C ARG A 141 -5.85 -2.38 -5.23
N GLU A 142 -4.62 -1.94 -5.00
CA GLU A 142 -3.90 -1.07 -5.93
C GLU A 142 -3.30 -1.86 -7.10
N ILE A 143 -2.84 -3.08 -6.85
CA ILE A 143 -2.30 -3.98 -7.88
C ILE A 143 -3.35 -4.30 -8.96
N LEU A 144 -4.60 -4.55 -8.57
CA LEU A 144 -5.67 -4.92 -9.49
C LEU A 144 -5.98 -3.83 -10.52
N GLU A 145 -5.66 -2.57 -10.25
CA GLU A 145 -5.82 -1.45 -11.18
C GLU A 145 -4.90 -1.58 -12.41
N PHE A 146 -3.81 -2.35 -12.30
CA PHE A 146 -2.81 -2.54 -13.35
C PHE A 146 -2.95 -3.87 -14.11
N GLN A 147 -4.11 -4.51 -14.08
CA GLN A 147 -4.48 -5.66 -14.91
C GLN A 147 -3.48 -6.82 -14.83
N PRO A 148 -3.17 -7.37 -13.64
CA PRO A 148 -2.29 -8.54 -13.50
C PRO A 148 -2.88 -9.77 -14.19
N ASP A 149 -2.03 -10.59 -14.84
CA ASP A 149 -2.38 -11.94 -15.28
C ASP A 149 -2.19 -12.95 -14.14
N ALA A 150 -1.22 -12.69 -13.26
CA ALA A 150 -0.96 -13.49 -12.09
C ALA A 150 -0.47 -12.66 -10.92
N ILE A 151 -0.76 -13.12 -9.71
CA ILE A 151 -0.21 -12.61 -8.46
C ILE A 151 0.44 -13.79 -7.73
N LEU A 152 1.75 -13.68 -7.49
CA LEU A 152 2.50 -14.64 -6.70
C LEU A 152 2.66 -14.11 -5.28
N ILE A 153 2.23 -14.89 -4.30
CA ILE A 153 2.31 -14.50 -2.89
C ILE A 153 3.19 -15.50 -2.14
N TYR A 154 4.28 -15.00 -1.53
CA TYR A 154 5.10 -15.75 -0.61
C TYR A 154 5.24 -15.00 0.70
N SER A 155 4.51 -15.45 1.72
CA SER A 155 4.29 -14.75 2.99
C SER A 155 4.05 -15.75 4.12
N GLY A 156 4.11 -15.29 5.37
CA GLY A 156 3.81 -16.10 6.56
C GLY A 156 4.86 -15.97 7.68
N HIS A 157 6.04 -15.43 7.39
CA HIS A 157 7.12 -15.31 8.38
C HIS A 157 6.84 -14.22 9.43
N ASN A 158 6.12 -13.17 9.06
CA ASN A 158 5.89 -12.00 9.88
C ASN A 158 4.45 -11.88 10.40
N GLU A 159 3.63 -12.92 10.33
CA GLU A 159 2.23 -12.85 10.76
C GLU A 159 2.06 -12.39 12.21
N TYR A 160 3.01 -12.75 13.07
CA TYR A 160 2.98 -12.38 14.47
C TYR A 160 3.64 -11.02 14.75
N TYR A 161 4.84 -10.78 14.20
CA TYR A 161 5.65 -9.60 14.49
C TYR A 161 5.62 -8.51 13.40
N GLY A 162 5.12 -8.78 12.21
CA GLY A 162 4.99 -7.79 11.15
C GLY A 162 3.99 -6.69 11.49
N ALA A 163 4.02 -5.60 10.76
CA ALA A 163 3.13 -4.45 10.98
C ALA A 163 1.67 -4.88 11.14
N LEU A 164 1.02 -4.40 12.20
CA LEU A 164 -0.34 -4.76 12.62
C LEU A 164 -0.52 -6.19 13.15
N GLY A 165 0.54 -6.99 13.22
CA GLY A 165 0.53 -8.30 13.86
C GLY A 165 0.36 -8.18 15.39
N VAL A 166 -0.13 -9.24 16.04
CA VAL A 166 -0.47 -9.20 17.48
C VAL A 166 0.74 -9.00 18.39
N GLY A 167 1.94 -9.37 17.95
CA GLY A 167 3.21 -9.17 18.67
C GLY A 167 4.03 -7.97 18.17
N SER A 168 3.48 -7.17 17.28
CA SER A 168 4.12 -5.97 16.72
C SER A 168 4.02 -4.78 17.65
N SER A 169 4.97 -3.84 17.55
CA SER A 169 4.84 -2.50 18.16
C SER A 169 3.68 -1.70 17.57
N GLU A 170 3.25 -2.03 16.35
CA GLU A 170 2.10 -1.47 15.64
C GLU A 170 0.83 -2.31 15.82
N SER A 171 0.77 -3.15 16.86
CA SER A 171 -0.38 -4.03 17.07
C SER A 171 -1.66 -3.24 17.37
N LEU A 172 -2.72 -3.60 16.66
CA LEU A 172 -4.09 -3.13 16.90
C LEU A 172 -4.94 -4.19 17.62
N GLY A 173 -4.29 -5.18 18.22
CA GLY A 173 -4.93 -6.33 18.86
C GLY A 173 -5.29 -7.45 17.87
N ALA A 174 -5.89 -8.52 18.39
CA ALA A 174 -6.18 -9.75 17.65
C ALA A 174 -7.54 -9.74 16.91
N PHE A 175 -8.23 -8.60 16.81
CA PHE A 175 -9.55 -8.52 16.20
C PHE A 175 -9.49 -8.11 14.73
N PRO A 176 -9.63 -9.05 13.76
CA PRO A 176 -9.43 -8.78 12.34
C PRO A 176 -10.35 -7.71 11.77
N GLY A 177 -11.58 -7.59 12.29
CA GLY A 177 -12.53 -6.56 11.86
C GLY A 177 -12.04 -5.15 12.15
N PHE A 178 -11.40 -4.94 13.30
CA PHE A 178 -10.82 -3.65 13.67
C PHE A 178 -9.60 -3.32 12.80
N VAL A 179 -8.72 -4.29 12.54
CA VAL A 179 -7.57 -4.10 11.65
C VAL A 179 -8.03 -3.71 10.25
N ARG A 180 -9.05 -4.38 9.70
CA ARG A 180 -9.62 -4.04 8.38
C ARG A 180 -10.23 -2.64 8.36
N PHE A 181 -10.93 -2.25 9.40
CA PHE A 181 -11.44 -0.88 9.54
C PHE A 181 -10.30 0.13 9.56
N TYR A 182 -9.27 -0.12 10.36
CA TYR A 182 -8.07 0.71 10.41
C TYR A 182 -7.42 0.88 9.03
N LEU A 183 -7.25 -0.22 8.27
CA LEU A 183 -6.69 -0.18 6.91
C LEU A 183 -7.48 0.73 5.96
N ASN A 184 -8.79 0.87 6.17
CA ASN A 184 -9.61 1.77 5.35
C ASN A 184 -9.42 3.25 5.74
N ILE A 185 -9.32 3.55 7.04
CA ILE A 185 -9.23 4.95 7.51
C ILE A 185 -7.80 5.51 7.52
N GLN A 186 -6.77 4.67 7.54
CA GLN A 186 -5.37 5.11 7.57
C GLN A 186 -4.94 5.94 6.35
N ARG A 187 -5.71 5.90 5.25
CA ARG A 187 -5.49 6.72 4.06
C ARG A 187 -5.98 8.16 4.22
N LEU A 188 -6.75 8.45 5.28
CA LEU A 188 -7.20 9.81 5.59
C LEU A 188 -6.05 10.59 6.24
N LYS A 189 -5.74 11.75 5.69
CA LYS A 189 -4.69 12.64 6.22
C LYS A 189 -5.04 13.14 7.63
N THR A 190 -6.31 13.41 7.88
CA THR A 190 -6.83 13.75 9.22
C THR A 190 -6.55 12.64 10.24
N PHE A 191 -6.75 11.37 9.84
CA PHE A 191 -6.44 10.25 10.71
C PHE A 191 -4.93 10.12 10.96
N MET A 192 -4.10 10.30 9.92
CA MET A 192 -2.63 10.32 10.06
C MET A 192 -2.20 11.43 11.03
N LEU A 193 -2.79 12.64 10.95
CA LEU A 193 -2.49 13.74 11.87
C LEU A 193 -2.80 13.39 13.32
N LEU A 194 -3.96 12.78 13.57
CA LEU A 194 -4.35 12.36 14.92
C LEU A 194 -3.42 11.28 15.47
N ARG A 195 -3.05 10.31 14.64
CA ARG A 195 -2.10 9.25 14.99
C ARG A 195 -0.71 9.79 15.34
N ASP A 196 -0.22 10.75 14.55
CA ASP A 196 1.12 11.33 14.71
C ASP A 196 1.23 12.25 15.93
N GLY A 197 0.10 12.72 16.46
CA GLY A 197 0.02 13.56 17.66
C GLY A 197 -0.15 12.78 18.97
N MET A 198 -0.31 11.45 18.90
CA MET A 198 -0.41 10.55 20.08
C MET A 198 0.95 10.00 20.43
#